data_157ebe98764e755cafd1c6005170e328
#
_entry.id   157ebe98764e755cafd1c6005170e328
#
_cell.length_a   1.000
_cell.length_b   1.000
_cell.length_c   1.000
_cell.angle_alpha   90.00
_cell.angle_beta   90.00
_cell.angle_gamma   90.00
#
_symmetry.space_group_name_H-M   'P 1'
#
loop_
_entity.id
_entity.type
_entity.pdbx_description
1 polymer ?
#
loop_
_entity_poly.entity_id
_entity_poly.type
_entity_poly.pdbx_seq_one_letter_code
_entity_poly.pdbx_strand_id
1 'polypeptide(L)'
;VQSLTEDVAEYEINKVTVFDLVDEENKTPILGEYISTRIVEAITKKYFFRDKQFRVAQKGEVKSVLDNLKLQSSFHYNKNELRHLGKALNSQAVITGRITDLGTNLDVHLTLTDVMSGEVIASASEPLTRTKFAVEMLRHH
;
A
#
# COMPACT_ATOMS: atom_id res chain seq x y z
N VAL A 1 9.53 2.47 -3.73
CA VAL A 1 8.95 3.43 -2.79
C VAL A 1 9.39 4.86 -3.11
N GLN A 2 10.66 5.07 -3.42
CA GLN A 2 11.16 6.42 -3.71
C GLN A 2 10.47 7.05 -4.93
N SER A 3 10.27 6.30 -6.00
CA SER A 3 9.59 6.81 -7.19
C SER A 3 8.13 7.15 -6.93
N LEU A 4 7.45 6.42 -6.05
CA LEU A 4 6.08 6.72 -5.66
C LEU A 4 5.99 8.00 -4.83
N THR A 5 6.95 8.20 -3.91
CA THR A 5 6.92 9.35 -3.01
C THR A 5 7.28 10.67 -3.69
N GLU A 6 7.98 10.64 -4.82
CA GLU A 6 8.31 11.84 -5.57
C GLU A 6 7.06 12.48 -6.20
N ASP A 7 6.06 11.68 -6.52
CA ASP A 7 4.83 12.17 -7.14
C ASP A 7 3.82 12.76 -6.14
N VAL A 8 4.04 12.56 -4.85
CA VAL A 8 3.14 13.02 -3.80
C VAL A 8 2.93 14.53 -3.83
N ALA A 9 4.00 15.29 -4.05
CA ALA A 9 3.93 16.75 -4.02
C ALA A 9 3.11 17.33 -5.18
N GLU A 10 3.09 16.69 -6.34
CA GLU A 10 2.36 17.16 -7.52
C GLU A 10 0.84 17.09 -7.35
N TYR A 11 0.36 16.15 -6.52
CA TYR A 11 -1.06 15.90 -6.32
C TYR A 11 -1.60 16.46 -5.00
N GLU A 12 -0.82 17.28 -4.31
CA GLU A 12 -1.19 17.89 -3.03
C GLU A 12 -1.68 16.86 -2.01
N ILE A 13 -0.97 15.75 -1.91
CA ILE A 13 -1.31 14.67 -1.00
C ILE A 13 -0.77 14.99 0.39
N ASN A 14 -1.67 15.10 1.36
CA ASN A 14 -1.31 15.37 2.76
C ASN A 14 -1.28 14.10 3.61
N LYS A 15 -2.04 13.10 3.21
CA LYS A 15 -2.09 11.82 3.91
C LYS A 15 -2.20 10.69 2.88
N VAL A 16 -1.39 9.67 3.08
CA VAL A 16 -1.42 8.46 2.25
C VAL A 16 -1.76 7.27 3.14
N THR A 17 -2.46 6.32 2.58
CA THR A 17 -2.78 5.06 3.25
C THR A 17 -2.08 3.92 2.51
N VAL A 18 -1.36 3.08 3.25
CA VAL A 18 -0.71 1.90 2.71
C VAL A 18 -1.51 0.68 3.16
N PHE A 19 -2.06 -0.04 2.19
CA PHE A 19 -2.75 -1.29 2.49
C PHE A 19 -1.77 -2.46 2.48
N ASP A 20 -2.09 -3.50 3.23
CA ASP A 20 -1.27 -4.71 3.20
C ASP A 20 -1.26 -5.28 1.78
N LEU A 21 -0.11 -5.75 1.35
CA LEU A 21 0.02 -6.32 0.01
C LEU A 21 -0.67 -7.66 -0.05
N VAL A 22 -1.22 -7.97 -1.21
CA VAL A 22 -1.94 -9.23 -1.43
C VAL A 22 -1.12 -10.14 -2.35
N ASP A 23 -1.49 -11.42 -2.36
CA ASP A 23 -0.91 -12.39 -3.28
C ASP A 23 -1.70 -12.46 -4.59
N GLU A 24 -1.39 -13.43 -5.44
CA GLU A 24 -2.06 -13.59 -6.73
C GLU A 24 -3.55 -13.93 -6.59
N GLU A 25 -3.96 -14.46 -5.45
CA GLU A 25 -5.36 -14.80 -5.17
C GLU A 25 -6.09 -13.68 -4.41
N ASN A 26 -5.46 -12.51 -4.28
CA ASN A 26 -5.98 -11.35 -3.56
C ASN A 26 -6.20 -11.62 -2.07
N LYS A 27 -5.40 -12.51 -1.50
CA LYS A 27 -5.35 -12.77 -0.06
C LYS A 27 -4.15 -12.05 0.54
N THR A 28 -4.21 -11.74 1.82
CA THR A 28 -3.14 -11.02 2.51
C THR A 28 -2.19 -12.00 3.22
N PRO A 29 -1.02 -12.29 2.64
CA PRO A 29 -0.04 -13.13 3.31
C PRO A 29 0.73 -12.36 4.38
N ILE A 30 1.40 -13.09 5.27
CA ILE A 30 2.26 -12.48 6.28
C ILE A 30 3.32 -11.57 5.63
N LEU A 31 3.86 -12.02 4.49
CA LEU A 31 4.82 -11.21 3.74
C LEU A 31 4.23 -9.87 3.31
N GLY A 32 2.94 -9.85 2.93
CA GLY A 32 2.25 -8.61 2.55
C GLY A 32 2.13 -7.63 3.71
N GLU A 33 1.85 -8.12 4.90
CA GLU A 33 1.80 -7.30 6.11
C GLU A 33 3.19 -6.76 6.45
N TYR A 34 4.21 -7.61 6.33
CA TYR A 34 5.59 -7.22 6.61
C TYR A 34 6.06 -6.12 5.66
N ILE A 35 5.85 -6.30 4.35
CA ILE A 35 6.28 -5.32 3.35
C ILE A 35 5.53 -4.00 3.54
N SER A 36 4.22 -4.04 3.76
CA SER A 36 3.45 -2.80 3.97
C SER A 36 3.95 -2.02 5.19
N THR A 37 4.31 -2.72 6.26
CA THR A 37 4.89 -2.08 7.45
C THR A 37 6.22 -1.39 7.11
N ARG A 38 7.06 -2.04 6.32
CA ARG A 38 8.34 -1.47 5.89
C ARG A 38 8.13 -0.24 5.01
N ILE A 39 7.10 -0.26 4.15
CA ILE A 39 6.77 0.90 3.32
C ILE A 39 6.31 2.07 4.18
N VAL A 40 5.44 1.83 5.16
CA VAL A 40 4.98 2.87 6.09
C VAL A 40 6.18 3.49 6.83
N GLU A 41 7.09 2.65 7.33
CA GLU A 41 8.28 3.13 8.01
C GLU A 41 9.17 3.98 7.10
N ALA A 42 9.36 3.55 5.85
CA ALA A 42 10.20 4.26 4.89
C ALA A 42 9.62 5.63 4.55
N ILE A 43 8.30 5.72 4.34
CA ILE A 43 7.63 6.97 4.03
C ILE A 43 7.68 7.90 5.25
N THR A 44 7.38 7.38 6.43
CA THR A 44 7.41 8.15 7.67
C THR A 44 8.80 8.74 7.91
N LYS A 45 9.84 7.93 7.73
CA LYS A 45 11.22 8.38 7.91
C LYS A 45 11.59 9.47 6.91
N LYS A 46 11.18 9.33 5.65
CA LYS A 46 11.51 10.29 4.59
C LYS A 46 10.88 11.66 4.87
N TYR A 47 9.63 11.69 5.35
CA TYR A 47 8.87 12.93 5.51
C TYR A 47 8.85 13.47 6.93
N PHE A 48 9.44 12.76 7.89
CA PHE A 48 9.40 13.15 9.31
C PHE A 48 9.94 14.57 9.56
N PHE A 49 11.01 14.94 8.88
CA PHE A 49 11.62 16.26 9.06
C PHE A 49 11.28 17.26 7.95
N ARG A 50 10.73 16.80 6.83
CA ARG A 50 10.53 17.66 5.66
C ARG A 50 9.16 18.33 5.62
N ASP A 51 8.14 17.58 5.98
CA ASP A 51 6.76 18.07 5.93
C ASP A 51 6.01 17.56 7.14
N LYS A 52 5.83 18.44 8.12
CA LYS A 52 5.13 18.10 9.35
C LYS A 52 3.64 17.84 9.14
N GLN A 53 3.09 18.23 7.99
CA GLN A 53 1.70 18.04 7.68
C GLN A 53 1.45 16.73 6.92
N PHE A 54 2.48 16.14 6.35
CA PHE A 54 2.35 14.88 5.63
C PHE A 54 2.23 13.73 6.63
N ARG A 55 1.22 12.90 6.43
CA ARG A 55 0.94 11.78 7.33
C ARG A 55 0.72 10.49 6.57
N VAL A 56 0.98 9.38 7.28
CA VAL A 56 0.65 8.03 6.81
C VAL A 56 -0.36 7.44 7.78
N ALA A 57 -1.44 6.85 7.26
CA ALA A 57 -2.46 6.26 8.11
C ALA A 57 -1.86 5.13 8.96
N GLN A 58 -2.21 5.10 10.24
CA GLN A 58 -1.74 4.06 11.14
C GLN A 58 -2.44 2.74 10.83
N LYS A 59 -1.77 1.62 11.04
CA LYS A 59 -2.33 0.30 10.72
C LYS A 59 -3.63 0.01 11.45
N GLY A 60 -3.75 0.40 12.72
CA GLY A 60 -4.98 0.23 13.48
C GLY A 60 -6.14 1.02 12.90
N GLU A 61 -5.89 2.24 12.43
CA GLU A 61 -6.87 3.07 11.76
C GLU A 61 -7.35 2.42 10.45
N VAL A 62 -6.40 1.92 9.65
CA VAL A 62 -6.70 1.25 8.39
C VAL A 62 -7.57 0.01 8.63
N LYS A 63 -7.19 -0.82 9.59
CA LYS A 63 -7.93 -2.02 9.92
C LYS A 63 -9.35 -1.69 10.38
N SER A 64 -9.50 -0.69 11.23
CA SER A 64 -10.79 -0.27 11.75
C SER A 64 -11.71 0.21 10.61
N VAL A 65 -11.19 0.99 9.68
CA VAL A 65 -11.96 1.49 8.54
C VAL A 65 -12.36 0.34 7.61
N LEU A 66 -11.44 -0.57 7.30
CA LEU A 66 -11.75 -1.73 6.47
C LEU A 66 -12.84 -2.58 7.09
N ASP A 67 -12.76 -2.84 8.39
CA ASP A 67 -13.77 -3.61 9.10
C ASP A 67 -15.13 -2.92 9.05
N ASN A 68 -15.18 -1.61 9.28
CA ASN A 68 -16.42 -0.83 9.25
C ASN A 68 -17.07 -0.81 7.86
N LEU A 69 -16.26 -0.75 6.82
CA LEU A 69 -16.75 -0.75 5.43
C LEU A 69 -16.96 -2.15 4.88
N LYS A 70 -16.62 -3.18 5.64
CA LYS A 70 -16.68 -4.60 5.23
C LYS A 70 -15.84 -4.86 3.99
N LEU A 71 -14.67 -4.22 3.94
CA LEU A 71 -13.69 -4.39 2.88
C LEU A 71 -12.46 -5.10 3.43
N GLN A 72 -11.69 -5.69 2.51
CA GLN A 72 -10.39 -6.31 2.82
C GLN A 72 -9.30 -5.57 2.06
N SER A 73 -8.04 -5.76 2.48
CA SER A 73 -6.91 -5.29 1.71
C SER A 73 -6.97 -5.92 0.33
N SER A 74 -6.79 -5.12 -0.71
CA SER A 74 -6.91 -5.56 -2.09
C SER A 74 -5.92 -4.80 -2.95
N PHE A 75 -5.54 -5.38 -4.07
CA PHE A 75 -4.71 -4.68 -5.05
C PHE A 75 -5.51 -3.62 -5.80
N HIS A 76 -6.79 -3.83 -5.99
CA HIS A 76 -7.66 -2.93 -6.74
C HIS A 76 -8.94 -2.64 -5.97
N TYR A 77 -9.30 -1.35 -5.92
CA TYR A 77 -10.59 -0.90 -5.41
C TYR A 77 -11.28 -0.11 -6.51
N ASN A 78 -12.61 -0.22 -6.61
CA ASN A 78 -13.36 0.59 -7.55
C ASN A 78 -13.46 2.05 -7.04
N LYS A 79 -13.97 2.95 -7.89
CA LYS A 79 -14.04 4.37 -7.56
C LYS A 79 -14.87 4.65 -6.30
N ASN A 80 -15.97 3.94 -6.11
CA ASN A 80 -16.80 4.10 -4.93
C ASN A 80 -16.06 3.67 -3.66
N GLU A 81 -15.40 2.51 -3.72
CA GLU A 81 -14.60 2.03 -2.60
C GLU A 81 -13.47 2.99 -2.26
N LEU A 82 -12.76 3.50 -3.28
CA LEU A 82 -11.70 4.47 -3.07
C LEU A 82 -12.19 5.75 -2.41
N ARG A 83 -13.33 6.26 -2.83
CA ARG A 83 -13.90 7.47 -2.23
C ARG A 83 -14.29 7.25 -0.77
N HIS A 84 -14.91 6.11 -0.48
CA HIS A 84 -15.27 5.78 0.90
C HIS A 84 -14.03 5.60 1.78
N LEU A 85 -13.03 4.89 1.27
CA LEU A 85 -11.77 4.69 2.00
C LEU A 85 -11.05 6.02 2.22
N GLY A 86 -10.95 6.84 1.17
CA GLY A 86 -10.28 8.13 1.27
C GLY A 86 -10.95 9.06 2.26
N LYS A 87 -12.29 9.08 2.26
CA LYS A 87 -13.05 9.91 3.18
C LYS A 87 -12.91 9.43 4.63
N ALA A 88 -13.06 8.11 4.85
CA ALA A 88 -12.99 7.53 6.19
C ALA A 88 -11.60 7.67 6.80
N LEU A 89 -10.54 7.57 5.97
CA LEU A 89 -9.16 7.68 6.40
C LEU A 89 -8.61 9.10 6.28
N ASN A 90 -9.37 10.00 5.69
CA ASN A 90 -8.91 11.37 5.37
C ASN A 90 -7.62 11.34 4.56
N SER A 91 -7.53 10.39 3.60
CA SER A 91 -6.38 10.20 2.73
C SER A 91 -6.72 10.62 1.31
N GLN A 92 -5.78 11.28 0.63
CA GLN A 92 -5.93 11.70 -0.75
C GLN A 92 -5.45 10.63 -1.73
N ALA A 93 -4.60 9.72 -1.27
CA ALA A 93 -4.07 8.65 -2.10
C ALA A 93 -3.88 7.37 -1.29
N VAL A 94 -3.89 6.25 -1.99
CA VAL A 94 -3.67 4.94 -1.38
C VAL A 94 -2.55 4.21 -2.13
N ILE A 95 -1.77 3.45 -1.39
CA ILE A 95 -0.77 2.54 -1.95
C ILE A 95 -1.30 1.13 -1.77
N THR A 96 -1.41 0.41 -2.88
CA THR A 96 -1.76 -1.00 -2.89
C THR A 96 -0.65 -1.78 -3.57
N GLY A 97 -0.57 -3.07 -3.30
CA GLY A 97 0.48 -3.88 -3.88
C GLY A 97 0.11 -5.34 -4.00
N ARG A 98 0.81 -6.02 -4.90
CA ARG A 98 0.66 -7.44 -5.13
C ARG A 98 2.02 -8.12 -5.19
N ILE A 99 2.11 -9.30 -4.62
CA ILE A 99 3.31 -10.12 -4.61
C ILE A 99 3.06 -11.32 -5.51
N THR A 100 3.91 -11.48 -6.52
CA THR A 100 3.83 -12.60 -7.46
C THR A 100 5.08 -13.45 -7.33
N ASP A 101 4.91 -14.75 -7.18
CA ASP A 101 6.03 -15.70 -7.15
C ASP A 101 6.35 -16.12 -8.59
N LEU A 102 7.50 -15.66 -9.08
CA LEU A 102 7.94 -15.97 -10.45
C LEU A 102 8.80 -17.24 -10.52
N GLY A 103 9.02 -17.92 -9.38
CA GLY A 103 9.83 -19.13 -9.33
C GLY A 103 11.31 -18.87 -9.13
N THR A 104 11.85 -17.84 -9.76
CA THR A 104 13.27 -17.43 -9.62
C THR A 104 13.41 -16.31 -8.60
N ASN A 105 12.42 -15.43 -8.53
CA ASN A 105 12.37 -14.34 -7.57
C ASN A 105 10.89 -14.02 -7.33
N LEU A 106 10.64 -13.19 -6.32
CA LEU A 106 9.30 -12.64 -6.09
C LEU A 106 9.24 -11.26 -6.75
N ASP A 107 8.10 -10.91 -7.32
CA ASP A 107 7.88 -9.57 -7.83
C ASP A 107 6.93 -8.83 -6.91
N VAL A 108 7.33 -7.64 -6.48
CA VAL A 108 6.49 -6.76 -5.65
C VAL A 108 6.07 -5.58 -6.52
N HIS A 109 4.79 -5.54 -6.86
CA HIS A 109 4.23 -4.46 -7.67
C HIS A 109 3.40 -3.55 -6.79
N LEU A 110 3.73 -2.24 -6.81
CA LEU A 110 3.05 -1.22 -6.00
C LEU A 110 2.40 -0.19 -6.91
N THR A 111 1.24 0.30 -6.50
CA THR A 111 0.58 1.42 -7.17
C THR A 111 0.20 2.48 -6.15
N LEU A 112 0.32 3.74 -6.56
CA LEU A 112 -0.19 4.89 -5.83
C LEU A 112 -1.38 5.42 -6.62
N THR A 113 -2.56 5.43 -6.00
CA THR A 113 -3.81 5.78 -6.68
C THR A 113 -4.47 6.97 -5.99
N ASP A 114 -4.94 7.94 -6.78
CA ASP A 114 -5.72 9.08 -6.30
C ASP A 114 -7.12 8.60 -5.93
N VAL A 115 -7.60 8.93 -4.72
CA VAL A 115 -8.89 8.40 -4.25
C VAL A 115 -10.09 9.09 -4.90
N MET A 116 -9.93 10.33 -5.36
CA MET A 116 -11.04 11.08 -5.95
C MET A 116 -11.28 10.70 -7.40
N SER A 117 -10.22 10.61 -8.19
CA SER A 117 -10.31 10.29 -9.61
C SER A 117 -10.24 8.79 -9.90
N GLY A 118 -9.63 8.02 -9.00
CA GLY A 118 -9.36 6.61 -9.23
C GLY A 118 -8.18 6.39 -10.17
N GLU A 119 -7.45 7.44 -10.52
CA GLU A 119 -6.30 7.34 -11.42
C GLU A 119 -5.06 6.85 -10.68
N VAL A 120 -4.30 5.98 -11.34
CA VAL A 120 -2.99 5.57 -10.84
C VAL A 120 -2.01 6.71 -11.11
N ILE A 121 -1.47 7.28 -10.03
CA ILE A 121 -0.51 8.39 -10.10
C ILE A 121 0.88 7.85 -10.44
N ALA A 122 1.25 6.72 -9.85
CA ALA A 122 2.57 6.13 -10.01
C ALA A 122 2.51 4.64 -9.76
N SER A 123 3.43 3.90 -10.34
CA SER A 123 3.58 2.48 -10.06
C SER A 123 5.06 2.10 -10.08
N ALA A 124 5.38 1.03 -9.39
CA ALA A 124 6.75 0.53 -9.30
C ALA A 124 6.72 -0.99 -9.15
N SER A 125 7.70 -1.66 -9.74
CA SER A 125 7.90 -3.08 -9.56
C SER A 125 9.32 -3.30 -9.07
N GLU A 126 9.46 -4.11 -8.01
CA GLU A 126 10.75 -4.39 -7.42
C GLU A 126 10.92 -5.91 -7.25
N PRO A 127 12.05 -6.46 -7.65
CA PRO A 127 12.32 -7.86 -7.39
C PRO A 127 12.69 -8.05 -5.91
N LEU A 128 12.23 -9.17 -5.35
CA LEU A 128 12.58 -9.58 -4.00
C LEU A 128 13.21 -10.96 -4.09
N THR A 129 14.36 -11.16 -3.44
CA THR A 129 15.03 -12.44 -3.44
C THR A 129 14.12 -13.53 -2.87
N ARG A 130 13.99 -14.62 -3.62
CA ARG A 130 13.12 -15.74 -3.26
C ARG A 130 13.83 -16.63 -2.25
N THR A 131 13.93 -16.15 -1.00
CA THR A 131 14.50 -16.95 0.10
C THR A 131 13.43 -17.91 0.61
N LYS A 132 13.88 -18.96 1.29
CA LYS A 132 12.97 -19.90 1.96
C LYS A 132 12.04 -19.17 2.93
N PHE A 133 12.57 -18.20 3.66
CA PHE A 133 11.79 -17.43 4.63
C PHE A 133 10.72 -16.58 3.94
N ALA A 134 11.07 -15.90 2.84
CA ALA A 134 10.11 -15.10 2.09
C ALA A 134 8.98 -15.94 1.51
N VAL A 135 9.32 -17.12 0.96
CA VAL A 135 8.34 -18.04 0.40
C VAL A 135 7.38 -18.54 1.49
N GLU A 136 7.90 -18.86 2.67
CA GLU A 136 7.09 -19.28 3.80
C GLU A 136 6.11 -18.17 4.21
N MET A 137 6.57 -16.94 4.32
CA MET A 137 5.74 -15.79 4.67
C MET A 137 4.67 -15.51 3.61
N LEU A 138 4.97 -15.83 2.34
CA LEU A 138 4.01 -15.64 1.24
C LEU A 138 2.89 -16.69 1.28
N ARG A 139 3.18 -17.90 1.76
CA ARG A 139 2.21 -19.00 1.80
C ARG A 139 1.27 -18.97 3.01
N HIS A 140 1.61 -18.21 4.04
CA HIS A 140 0.81 -18.14 5.27
C HIS A 140 0.04 -16.83 5.36
N HIS A 141 -1.21 -16.95 5.73
CA HIS A 141 -2.14 -15.80 5.79
C HIS A 141 -2.62 -15.52 7.21
#